data_761a0cf132d1ecd03396a6c10aa12134
#
_entry.id   761a0cf132d1ecd03396a6c10aa12134
#
_cell.length_a   1.000
_cell.length_b   1.000
_cell.length_c   1.000
_cell.angle_alpha   90.00
_cell.angle_beta   90.00
_cell.angle_gamma   90.00
#
_symmetry.space_group_name_H-M   'P 1'
#
loop_
_entity.id
_entity.type
_entity.pdbx_description
1 polymer ?
#
loop_
_entity_poly.entity_id
_entity_poly.type
_entity_poly.pdbx_seq_one_letter_code
_entity_poly.pdbx_strand_id
1 'polypeptide(L)'
;DIFDRGPGAQHIMDTVMHYHNVDVQWGNHDMLWMGAAAGNLACMANVIRIALRYANLDTIEDGYNINLLPLARFAMDTYADDPCDCFKPKMGDSDASYDEKSVYLISQMHKAIAVIQFKLEHALIAAHPEYKMADRDLFDKINWEEGTLDLTHTAPNGGYGHHPMLDMNFPTVNHDNPFELTPEEAYVVEQLRLS
;
A
#
# COMPACT_ATOMS: atom_id res chain seq x y z
N ASP A 1 -4.58 3.47 -17.89
CA ASP A 1 -4.73 2.85 -16.58
C ASP A 1 -6.04 2.07 -16.49
N ILE A 2 -5.97 0.75 -16.61
CA ILE A 2 -7.14 -0.14 -16.41
C ILE A 2 -7.35 -0.37 -14.91
N PHE A 3 -6.24 -0.52 -14.17
CA PHE A 3 -6.20 -0.82 -12.73
C PHE A 3 -6.02 0.43 -11.85
N ASP A 4 -6.59 1.58 -12.18
CA ASP A 4 -6.40 2.78 -11.36
C ASP A 4 -7.16 2.65 -10.01
N ARG A 5 -8.29 3.27 -9.85
CA ARG A 5 -8.96 3.42 -8.54
C ARG A 5 -10.37 2.86 -8.52
N GLY A 6 -10.95 2.71 -9.69
CA GLY A 6 -12.33 2.25 -9.87
C GLY A 6 -12.45 0.73 -9.86
N PRO A 7 -13.66 0.21 -9.59
CA PRO A 7 -13.95 -1.22 -9.64
C PRO A 7 -14.06 -1.72 -11.08
N GLY A 8 -13.98 -3.05 -11.26
CA GLY A 8 -14.28 -3.71 -12.53
C GLY A 8 -13.11 -3.86 -13.50
N ALA A 9 -11.87 -3.62 -13.07
CA ALA A 9 -10.68 -3.83 -13.89
C ALA A 9 -10.61 -5.27 -14.46
N GLN A 10 -11.00 -6.28 -13.66
CA GLN A 10 -11.07 -7.68 -14.06
C GLN A 10 -12.03 -7.88 -15.25
N HIS A 11 -13.19 -7.23 -15.27
CA HIS A 11 -14.15 -7.34 -16.36
C HIS A 11 -13.64 -6.70 -17.65
N ILE A 12 -12.89 -5.60 -17.53
CA ILE A 12 -12.22 -4.97 -18.68
C ILE A 12 -11.16 -5.93 -19.24
N MET A 13 -10.35 -6.51 -18.37
CA MET A 13 -9.30 -7.47 -18.79
C MET A 13 -9.90 -8.71 -19.44
N ASP A 14 -10.96 -9.28 -18.88
CA ASP A 14 -11.67 -10.40 -19.49
C ASP A 14 -12.18 -10.06 -20.90
N THR A 15 -12.72 -8.85 -21.07
CA THR A 15 -13.18 -8.39 -22.38
C THR A 15 -12.02 -8.25 -23.35
N VAL A 16 -10.93 -7.61 -22.92
CA VAL A 16 -9.72 -7.38 -23.71
C VAL A 16 -9.10 -8.70 -24.17
N MET A 17 -9.00 -9.67 -23.26
CA MET A 17 -8.40 -10.99 -23.55
C MET A 17 -9.20 -11.81 -24.59
N HIS A 18 -10.51 -11.57 -24.69
CA HIS A 18 -11.37 -12.26 -25.65
C HIS A 18 -11.56 -11.48 -26.97
N TYR A 19 -10.97 -10.30 -27.09
CA TYR A 19 -11.08 -9.48 -28.30
C TYR A 19 -9.85 -9.62 -29.17
N HIS A 20 -10.04 -9.91 -30.46
CA HIS A 20 -8.96 -10.31 -31.36
C HIS A 20 -8.13 -9.15 -31.94
N ASN A 21 -8.51 -7.91 -31.67
CA ASN A 21 -7.85 -6.72 -32.24
C ASN A 21 -7.84 -5.57 -31.21
N VAL A 22 -6.92 -5.65 -30.25
CA VAL A 22 -6.78 -4.69 -29.16
C VAL A 22 -5.31 -4.29 -29.00
N ASP A 23 -5.06 -2.99 -28.96
CA ASP A 23 -3.81 -2.41 -28.51
C ASP A 23 -4.02 -1.79 -27.13
N VAL A 24 -3.18 -2.14 -26.16
CA VAL A 24 -3.23 -1.60 -24.81
C VAL A 24 -2.00 -0.74 -24.54
N GLN A 25 -2.25 0.51 -24.14
CA GLN A 25 -1.21 1.38 -23.57
C GLN A 25 -1.30 1.33 -22.04
N TRP A 26 -0.24 0.84 -21.42
CA TRP A 26 -0.18 0.66 -19.97
C TRP A 26 0.02 2.00 -19.26
N GLY A 27 -0.77 2.22 -18.21
CA GLY A 27 -0.55 3.30 -17.27
C GLY A 27 0.36 2.89 -16.10
N ASN A 28 0.64 3.83 -15.20
CA ASN A 28 1.51 3.57 -14.05
C ASN A 28 0.89 2.56 -13.06
N HIS A 29 -0.42 2.55 -12.88
CA HIS A 29 -1.10 1.57 -12.03
C HIS A 29 -1.06 0.17 -12.66
N ASP A 30 -1.24 0.06 -13.97
CA ASP A 30 -1.13 -1.22 -14.68
C ASP A 30 0.28 -1.82 -14.52
N MET A 31 1.33 -0.98 -14.55
CA MET A 31 2.71 -1.41 -14.32
C MET A 31 2.93 -1.95 -12.91
N LEU A 32 2.26 -1.37 -11.88
CA LEU A 32 2.31 -1.89 -10.51
C LEU A 32 1.67 -3.28 -10.42
N TRP A 33 0.53 -3.48 -11.08
CA TRP A 33 -0.14 -4.77 -11.14
C TRP A 33 0.70 -5.83 -11.88
N MET A 34 1.35 -5.44 -12.98
CA MET A 34 2.29 -6.32 -13.69
C MET A 34 3.48 -6.71 -12.81
N GLY A 35 4.03 -5.75 -12.05
CA GLY A 35 5.11 -6.00 -11.10
C GLY A 35 4.67 -6.94 -9.97
N ALA A 36 3.48 -6.76 -9.43
CA ALA A 36 2.90 -7.64 -8.42
C ALA A 36 2.71 -9.07 -8.96
N ALA A 37 2.12 -9.22 -10.14
CA ALA A 37 1.94 -10.50 -10.82
C ALA A 37 3.27 -11.20 -11.17
N ALA A 38 4.34 -10.42 -11.40
CA ALA A 38 5.69 -10.92 -11.57
C ALA A 38 6.40 -11.30 -10.25
N GLY A 39 5.74 -11.14 -9.11
CA GLY A 39 6.25 -11.51 -7.79
C GLY A 39 7.04 -10.41 -7.06
N ASN A 40 7.00 -9.17 -7.52
CA ASN A 40 7.60 -8.06 -6.80
C ASN A 40 6.76 -7.68 -5.58
N LEU A 41 7.31 -7.90 -4.38
CA LEU A 41 6.60 -7.71 -3.11
C LEU A 41 6.25 -6.24 -2.83
N ALA A 42 7.10 -5.30 -3.21
CA ALA A 42 6.81 -3.87 -3.04
C ALA A 42 5.66 -3.42 -3.95
N CYS A 43 5.61 -3.91 -5.20
CA CYS A 43 4.49 -3.69 -6.12
C CYS A 43 3.19 -4.31 -5.57
N MET A 44 3.25 -5.54 -5.05
CA MET A 44 2.12 -6.22 -4.43
C MET A 44 1.56 -5.42 -3.26
N ALA A 45 2.40 -4.99 -2.33
CA ALA A 45 1.99 -4.18 -1.18
C ALA A 45 1.37 -2.84 -1.63
N ASN A 46 1.93 -2.22 -2.67
CA ASN A 46 1.42 -0.97 -3.22
C ASN A 46 0.04 -1.14 -3.87
N VAL A 47 -0.17 -2.21 -4.65
CA VAL A 47 -1.48 -2.55 -5.25
C VAL A 47 -2.54 -2.71 -4.17
N ILE A 48 -2.26 -3.51 -3.13
CA ILE A 48 -3.20 -3.73 -2.01
C ILE A 48 -3.46 -2.42 -1.26
N ARG A 49 -2.42 -1.62 -0.99
CA ARG A 49 -2.58 -0.32 -0.34
C ARG A 49 -3.48 0.63 -1.12
N ILE A 50 -3.33 0.67 -2.44
CA ILE A 50 -4.18 1.52 -3.30
C ILE A 50 -5.63 1.03 -3.27
N ALA A 51 -5.86 -0.28 -3.37
CA ALA A 51 -7.20 -0.85 -3.28
C ALA A 51 -7.88 -0.50 -1.94
N LEU A 52 -7.18 -0.64 -0.81
CA LEU A 52 -7.69 -0.25 0.51
C LEU A 52 -7.95 1.24 0.61
N ARG A 53 -7.06 2.09 0.05
CA ARG A 53 -7.23 3.55 0.06
C ARG A 53 -8.51 4.01 -0.62
N TYR A 54 -8.97 3.30 -1.63
CA TYR A 54 -10.17 3.63 -2.40
C TYR A 54 -11.32 2.66 -2.17
N ALA A 55 -11.23 1.81 -1.13
CA ALA A 55 -12.22 0.78 -0.78
C ALA A 55 -12.60 -0.14 -1.96
N ASN A 56 -11.67 -0.38 -2.88
CA ASN A 56 -11.86 -1.22 -4.06
C ASN A 56 -11.36 -2.66 -3.80
N LEU A 57 -11.96 -3.34 -2.81
CA LEU A 57 -11.56 -4.69 -2.42
C LEU A 57 -12.13 -5.76 -3.35
N ASP A 58 -13.28 -5.52 -3.96
CA ASP A 58 -13.94 -6.47 -4.88
C ASP A 58 -13.02 -6.87 -6.05
N THR A 59 -12.21 -5.93 -6.57
CA THR A 59 -11.23 -6.25 -7.61
C THR A 59 -10.16 -7.22 -7.10
N ILE A 60 -9.71 -7.08 -5.84
CA ILE A 60 -8.69 -7.94 -5.24
C ILE A 60 -9.27 -9.31 -4.88
N GLU A 61 -10.36 -9.33 -4.10
CA GLU A 61 -10.91 -10.54 -3.52
C GLU A 61 -11.78 -11.31 -4.51
N ASP A 62 -12.79 -10.67 -5.09
CA ASP A 62 -13.72 -11.33 -6.01
C ASP A 62 -13.14 -11.42 -7.44
N GLY A 63 -12.42 -10.40 -7.89
CA GLY A 63 -11.86 -10.36 -9.23
C GLY A 63 -10.67 -11.29 -9.44
N TYR A 64 -9.74 -11.33 -8.49
CA TYR A 64 -8.49 -12.08 -8.59
C TYR A 64 -8.31 -13.14 -7.50
N ASN A 65 -9.31 -13.33 -6.63
CA ASN A 65 -9.33 -14.33 -5.55
C ASN A 65 -8.13 -14.21 -4.59
N ILE A 66 -7.62 -13.00 -4.38
CA ILE A 66 -6.52 -12.73 -3.44
C ILE A 66 -7.07 -12.68 -2.02
N ASN A 67 -6.55 -13.52 -1.13
CA ASN A 67 -7.03 -13.64 0.23
C ASN A 67 -6.40 -12.57 1.15
N LEU A 68 -7.19 -11.57 1.53
CA LEU A 68 -6.77 -10.50 2.44
C LEU A 68 -6.93 -10.84 3.93
N LEU A 69 -7.48 -12.00 4.30
CA LEU A 69 -7.71 -12.38 5.70
C LEU A 69 -6.43 -12.36 6.57
N PRO A 70 -5.25 -12.81 6.11
CA PRO A 70 -4.03 -12.70 6.91
C PRO A 70 -3.68 -11.25 7.26
N LEU A 71 -3.84 -10.32 6.32
CA LEU A 71 -3.63 -8.89 6.55
C LEU A 71 -4.68 -8.32 7.51
N ALA A 72 -5.94 -8.69 7.35
CA ALA A 72 -7.02 -8.23 8.22
C ALA A 72 -6.78 -8.64 9.68
N ARG A 73 -6.42 -9.90 9.94
CA ARG A 73 -6.11 -10.39 11.30
C ARG A 73 -4.91 -9.65 11.89
N PHE A 74 -3.82 -9.57 11.15
CA PHE A 74 -2.63 -8.85 11.59
C PHE A 74 -2.95 -7.38 11.94
N ALA A 75 -3.72 -6.70 11.09
CA ALA A 75 -4.09 -5.31 11.30
C ALA A 75 -4.98 -5.12 12.55
N MET A 76 -5.97 -5.99 12.75
CA MET A 76 -6.84 -5.97 13.94
C MET A 76 -6.05 -6.19 15.22
N ASP A 77 -5.11 -7.13 15.23
CA ASP A 77 -4.30 -7.44 16.41
C ASP A 77 -3.29 -6.31 16.71
N THR A 78 -2.68 -5.73 15.67
CA THR A 78 -1.62 -4.72 15.80
C THR A 78 -2.16 -3.33 16.13
N TYR A 79 -3.31 -2.96 15.57
CA TYR A 79 -3.92 -1.62 15.65
C TYR A 79 -5.29 -1.63 16.35
N ALA A 80 -5.50 -2.53 17.33
CA ALA A 80 -6.78 -2.72 18.00
C ALA A 80 -7.35 -1.43 18.62
N ASP A 81 -6.50 -0.61 19.22
CA ASP A 81 -6.87 0.63 19.92
C ASP A 81 -6.50 1.90 19.13
N ASP A 82 -6.07 1.76 17.88
CA ASP A 82 -5.64 2.87 17.02
C ASP A 82 -6.81 3.35 16.16
N PRO A 83 -7.19 4.63 16.20
CA PRO A 83 -8.27 5.15 15.35
C PRO A 83 -7.96 5.11 13.85
N CYS A 84 -6.69 4.99 13.45
CA CYS A 84 -6.22 4.95 12.08
C CYS A 84 -6.80 6.07 11.19
N ASP A 85 -7.04 7.27 11.73
CA ASP A 85 -7.76 8.36 11.05
C ASP A 85 -7.09 8.81 9.76
N CYS A 86 -5.74 8.82 9.72
CA CYS A 86 -4.97 9.19 8.54
C CYS A 86 -5.08 8.18 7.38
N PHE A 87 -5.55 6.97 7.69
CA PHE A 87 -5.65 5.85 6.77
C PHE A 87 -7.09 5.52 6.35
N LYS A 88 -8.06 6.35 6.72
CA LYS A 88 -9.43 6.18 6.28
C LYS A 88 -9.53 6.14 4.76
N PRO A 89 -10.32 5.22 4.19
CA PRO A 89 -10.47 5.13 2.75
C PRO A 89 -11.14 6.38 2.18
N LYS A 90 -10.74 6.74 0.97
CA LYS A 90 -11.39 7.80 0.18
C LYS A 90 -12.55 7.15 -0.59
N MET A 91 -13.72 7.23 -0.04
CA MET A 91 -14.94 6.70 -0.66
C MET A 91 -15.63 7.78 -1.49
N GLY A 92 -16.23 7.38 -2.63
CA GLY A 92 -17.12 8.22 -3.42
C GLY A 92 -18.54 8.23 -2.85
N ASP A 93 -19.38 9.14 -3.32
CA ASP A 93 -20.79 9.24 -2.89
C ASP A 93 -21.61 7.97 -3.21
N SER A 94 -21.14 7.12 -4.12
CA SER A 94 -21.76 5.85 -4.51
C SER A 94 -21.36 4.67 -3.63
N ASP A 95 -20.33 4.82 -2.77
CA ASP A 95 -19.77 3.72 -1.96
C ASP A 95 -20.46 3.57 -0.60
N ALA A 96 -21.71 3.95 -0.51
CA ALA A 96 -22.54 3.95 0.71
C ALA A 96 -22.78 2.55 1.34
N SER A 97 -22.06 1.51 0.89
CA SER A 97 -22.27 0.12 1.33
C SER A 97 -21.44 -0.29 2.55
N TYR A 98 -20.42 0.47 2.93
CA TYR A 98 -19.56 0.14 4.06
C TYR A 98 -20.08 0.74 5.36
N ASP A 99 -20.29 -0.11 6.37
CA ASP A 99 -20.58 0.36 7.73
C ASP A 99 -19.32 0.86 8.44
N GLU A 100 -19.48 1.54 9.58
CA GLU A 100 -18.38 2.12 10.35
C GLU A 100 -17.30 1.07 10.74
N LYS A 101 -17.72 -0.17 11.01
CA LYS A 101 -16.80 -1.25 11.38
C LYS A 101 -15.93 -1.69 10.20
N SER A 102 -16.55 -1.79 9.03
CA SER A 102 -15.84 -2.09 7.78
C SER A 102 -14.85 -0.99 7.43
N VAL A 103 -15.26 0.27 7.54
CA VAL A 103 -14.36 1.42 7.31
C VAL A 103 -13.19 1.40 8.29
N TYR A 104 -13.45 1.08 9.57
CA TYR A 104 -12.40 0.98 10.57
C TYR A 104 -11.41 -0.16 10.26
N LEU A 105 -11.91 -1.34 9.92
CA LEU A 105 -11.04 -2.46 9.51
C LEU A 105 -10.20 -2.13 8.26
N ILE A 106 -10.81 -1.52 7.24
CA ILE A 106 -10.09 -1.07 6.05
C ILE A 106 -8.99 -0.06 6.43
N SER A 107 -9.25 0.84 7.38
CA SER A 107 -8.26 1.82 7.84
C SER A 107 -7.07 1.15 8.55
N GLN A 108 -7.33 0.15 9.40
CA GLN A 108 -6.29 -0.64 10.06
C GLN A 108 -5.46 -1.42 9.02
N MET A 109 -6.11 -2.10 8.08
CA MET A 109 -5.44 -2.83 6.99
C MET A 109 -4.60 -1.90 6.11
N HIS A 110 -5.13 -0.71 5.79
CA HIS A 110 -4.43 0.30 5.00
C HIS A 110 -3.17 0.79 5.72
N LYS A 111 -3.24 1.05 7.03
CA LYS A 111 -2.08 1.41 7.84
C LYS A 111 -1.05 0.28 7.87
N ALA A 112 -1.47 -0.94 8.14
CA ALA A 112 -0.61 -2.12 8.19
C ALA A 112 0.16 -2.32 6.89
N ILE A 113 -0.53 -2.35 5.76
CA ILE A 113 0.12 -2.57 4.46
C ILE A 113 0.98 -1.38 4.01
N ALA A 114 0.66 -0.14 4.43
CA ALA A 114 1.49 1.03 4.15
C ALA A 114 2.84 0.94 4.86
N VAL A 115 2.88 0.51 6.12
CA VAL A 115 4.12 0.28 6.86
C VAL A 115 4.95 -0.83 6.20
N ILE A 116 4.32 -1.96 5.88
CA ILE A 116 4.96 -3.07 5.18
C ILE A 116 5.51 -2.61 3.82
N GLN A 117 4.75 -1.83 3.05
CA GLN A 117 5.18 -1.30 1.77
C GLN A 117 6.47 -0.47 1.90
N PHE A 118 6.55 0.46 2.85
CA PHE A 118 7.75 1.29 3.02
C PHE A 118 9.00 0.46 3.36
N LYS A 119 8.85 -0.59 4.17
CA LYS A 119 9.94 -1.53 4.46
C LYS A 119 10.40 -2.30 3.22
N LEU A 120 9.45 -2.79 2.42
CA LEU A 120 9.74 -3.51 1.18
C LEU A 120 10.34 -2.59 0.09
N GLU A 121 9.86 -1.34 -0.01
CA GLU A 121 10.42 -0.35 -0.94
C GLU A 121 11.86 0.00 -0.58
N HIS A 122 12.17 0.20 0.71
CA HIS A 122 13.55 0.41 1.16
C HIS A 122 14.45 -0.75 0.73
N ALA A 123 14.05 -1.99 0.97
CA ALA A 123 14.83 -3.17 0.58
C ALA A 123 15.13 -3.19 -0.94
N LEU A 124 14.14 -2.79 -1.75
CA LEU A 124 14.30 -2.68 -3.20
C LEU A 124 15.25 -1.54 -3.58
N ILE A 125 15.10 -0.35 -2.98
CA ILE A 125 15.93 0.83 -3.22
C ILE A 125 17.38 0.54 -2.81
N ALA A 126 17.60 -0.07 -1.66
CA ALA A 126 18.92 -0.44 -1.16
C ALA A 126 19.62 -1.48 -2.05
N ALA A 127 18.85 -2.42 -2.62
CA ALA A 127 19.38 -3.42 -3.55
C ALA A 127 19.74 -2.83 -4.92
N HIS A 128 19.17 -1.66 -5.29
CA HIS A 128 19.28 -1.02 -6.60
C HIS A 128 19.68 0.46 -6.52
N PRO A 129 20.89 0.78 -5.99
CA PRO A 129 21.33 2.18 -5.84
C PRO A 129 21.43 2.92 -7.18
N GLU A 130 21.56 2.19 -8.30
CA GLU A 130 21.55 2.74 -9.64
C GLU A 130 20.23 3.43 -10.02
N TYR A 131 19.11 3.11 -9.34
CA TYR A 131 17.82 3.77 -9.56
C TYR A 131 17.76 5.18 -8.98
N LYS A 132 18.70 5.55 -8.09
CA LYS A 132 18.81 6.89 -7.48
C LYS A 132 17.49 7.31 -6.80
N MET A 133 16.88 6.40 -6.05
CA MET A 133 15.59 6.59 -5.40
C MET A 133 15.67 6.75 -3.87
N ALA A 134 16.87 6.98 -3.31
CA ALA A 134 17.05 7.13 -1.86
C ALA A 134 16.25 8.30 -1.24
N ASP A 135 15.86 9.29 -2.06
CA ASP A 135 14.95 10.35 -1.64
C ASP A 135 13.53 9.87 -1.30
N ARG A 136 13.18 8.64 -1.68
CA ARG A 136 11.88 8.00 -1.42
C ARG A 136 11.86 7.12 -0.17
N ASP A 137 12.98 6.91 0.49
CA ASP A 137 13.04 6.25 1.79
C ASP A 137 12.46 7.17 2.86
N LEU A 138 11.20 6.92 3.26
CA LEU A 138 10.47 7.83 4.13
C LEU A 138 10.80 7.64 5.60
N PHE A 139 11.07 6.42 6.07
CA PHE A 139 11.35 6.18 7.49
C PHE A 139 12.65 6.80 7.96
N ASP A 140 13.66 6.96 7.09
CA ASP A 140 14.90 7.68 7.40
C ASP A 140 14.70 9.19 7.58
N LYS A 141 13.56 9.71 7.14
CA LYS A 141 13.22 11.14 7.19
C LYS A 141 12.36 11.52 8.38
N ILE A 142 12.01 10.52 9.21
CA ILE A 142 11.19 10.75 10.40
C ILE A 142 12.10 11.05 11.59
N ASN A 143 11.90 12.22 12.19
CA ASN A 143 12.39 12.49 13.53
C ASN A 143 11.37 11.93 14.54
N TRP A 144 11.67 10.76 15.09
CA TRP A 144 10.78 10.04 16.00
C TRP A 144 10.61 10.74 17.35
N GLU A 145 11.59 11.54 17.79
CA GLU A 145 11.51 12.30 19.04
C GLU A 145 10.58 13.51 18.92
N GLU A 146 10.69 14.23 17.81
CA GLU A 146 9.90 15.44 17.55
C GLU A 146 8.57 15.16 16.84
N GLY A 147 8.38 13.96 16.31
CA GLY A 147 7.21 13.59 15.53
C GLY A 147 7.11 14.40 14.21
N THR A 148 8.23 14.61 13.52
CA THR A 148 8.29 15.37 12.27
C THR A 148 8.85 14.54 11.13
N LEU A 149 8.43 14.85 9.91
CA LEU A 149 8.91 14.26 8.67
C LEU A 149 9.64 15.33 7.84
N ASP A 150 10.90 15.08 7.49
CA ASP A 150 11.70 15.95 6.64
C ASP A 150 11.52 15.59 5.16
N LEU A 151 10.81 16.42 4.43
CA LEU A 151 10.59 16.30 2.99
C LEU A 151 11.38 17.32 2.15
N THR A 152 12.39 17.98 2.72
CA THR A 152 13.16 19.04 2.03
C THR A 152 13.85 18.57 0.75
N HIS A 153 14.16 17.30 0.64
CA HIS A 153 14.90 16.71 -0.49
C HIS A 153 14.07 15.82 -1.42
N THR A 154 12.74 15.75 -1.22
CA THR A 154 11.86 14.84 -1.96
C THR A 154 11.36 15.38 -3.30
N ALA A 155 11.68 16.62 -3.65
CA ALA A 155 11.28 17.22 -4.94
C ALA A 155 12.43 18.04 -5.55
N PRO A 156 12.51 18.13 -6.90
CA PRO A 156 13.54 18.89 -7.60
C PRO A 156 13.65 20.38 -7.22
N ASN A 157 12.57 20.94 -6.67
CA ASN A 157 12.46 22.36 -6.32
C ASN A 157 12.67 22.64 -4.81
N GLY A 158 13.33 21.75 -4.07
CA GLY A 158 13.64 21.97 -2.65
C GLY A 158 12.64 21.38 -1.66
N GLY A 159 11.78 20.48 -2.14
CA GLY A 159 10.90 19.69 -1.27
C GLY A 159 9.80 20.49 -0.56
N TYR A 160 9.12 19.80 0.33
CA TYR A 160 7.96 20.35 1.07
C TYR A 160 8.33 20.84 2.49
N GLY A 161 9.59 20.75 2.90
CA GLY A 161 10.06 21.15 4.24
C GLY A 161 9.75 20.11 5.33
N HIS A 162 9.76 20.57 6.58
CA HIS A 162 9.43 19.75 7.75
C HIS A 162 7.93 19.79 8.01
N HIS A 163 7.33 18.63 8.20
CA HIS A 163 5.90 18.48 8.47
C HIS A 163 5.68 17.72 9.77
N PRO A 164 4.73 18.14 10.62
CA PRO A 164 4.35 17.34 11.78
C PRO A 164 3.69 16.04 11.32
N MET A 165 4.05 14.94 11.97
CA MET A 165 3.39 13.66 11.81
C MET A 165 2.01 13.73 12.49
N LEU A 166 0.97 13.34 11.75
CA LEU A 166 -0.40 13.28 12.28
C LEU A 166 -0.67 11.97 13.03
N ASP A 167 0.18 10.99 12.85
CA ASP A 167 0.10 9.68 13.46
C ASP A 167 1.52 9.20 13.79
N MET A 168 1.74 8.79 15.03
CA MET A 168 3.03 8.30 15.54
C MET A 168 2.92 6.89 16.11
N ASN A 169 1.75 6.25 16.03
CA ASN A 169 1.54 4.91 16.53
C ASN A 169 1.92 3.86 15.47
N PHE A 170 3.20 3.50 15.43
CA PHE A 170 3.75 2.48 14.51
C PHE A 170 4.41 1.34 15.32
N PRO A 171 3.63 0.46 15.97
CA PRO A 171 4.15 -0.52 16.93
C PRO A 171 5.10 -1.56 16.30
N THR A 172 5.05 -1.75 15.00
CA THR A 172 5.95 -2.68 14.28
C THR A 172 7.20 -2.01 13.71
N VAL A 173 7.39 -0.70 13.95
CA VAL A 173 8.58 0.03 13.49
C VAL A 173 9.57 0.13 14.65
N ASN A 174 10.71 -0.54 14.52
CA ASN A 174 11.84 -0.37 15.41
C ASN A 174 12.62 0.87 15.00
N HIS A 175 12.71 1.88 15.87
CA HIS A 175 13.36 3.16 15.53
C HIS A 175 14.87 3.02 15.25
N ASP A 176 15.53 1.99 15.79
CA ASP A 176 16.94 1.70 15.51
C ASP A 176 17.15 0.99 14.15
N ASN A 177 16.12 0.31 13.66
CA ASN A 177 16.12 -0.37 12.36
C ASN A 177 14.70 -0.33 11.74
N PRO A 178 14.26 0.82 11.23
CA PRO A 178 12.85 1.05 10.88
C PRO A 178 12.37 0.27 9.66
N PHE A 179 13.29 -0.27 8.86
CA PHE A 179 12.97 -0.96 7.61
C PHE A 179 12.91 -2.49 7.74
N GLU A 180 13.26 -3.05 8.89
CA GLU A 180 13.17 -4.49 9.10
C GLU A 180 11.73 -4.95 9.26
N LEU A 181 11.32 -5.98 8.49
CA LEU A 181 10.03 -6.61 8.68
C LEU A 181 10.02 -7.40 10.00
N THR A 182 8.95 -7.27 10.78
CA THR A 182 8.73 -8.19 11.89
C THR A 182 8.41 -9.60 11.37
N PRO A 183 8.56 -10.65 12.18
CA PRO A 183 8.16 -12.01 11.78
C PRO A 183 6.69 -12.10 11.34
N GLU A 184 5.80 -11.35 12.00
CA GLU A 184 4.38 -11.30 11.69
C GLU A 184 4.13 -10.59 10.34
N GLU A 185 4.81 -9.47 10.08
CA GLU A 185 4.75 -8.78 8.79
C GLU A 185 5.28 -9.68 7.66
N ALA A 186 6.41 -10.35 7.88
CA ALA A 186 6.97 -11.28 6.91
C ALA A 186 6.01 -12.45 6.61
N TYR A 187 5.33 -12.97 7.63
CA TYR A 187 4.29 -13.97 7.45
C TYR A 187 3.12 -13.44 6.59
N VAL A 188 2.62 -12.23 6.88
CA VAL A 188 1.55 -11.62 6.08
C VAL A 188 1.96 -11.48 4.62
N VAL A 189 3.17 -10.96 4.36
CA VAL A 189 3.72 -10.80 3.00
C VAL A 189 3.76 -12.13 2.26
N GLU A 190 4.22 -13.20 2.92
CA GLU A 190 4.28 -14.52 2.31
C GLU A 190 2.90 -15.10 2.01
N GLN A 191 1.91 -14.91 2.91
CA GLN A 191 0.54 -15.36 2.65
C GLN A 191 -0.11 -14.63 1.48
N LEU A 192 0.10 -13.31 1.38
CA LEU A 192 -0.39 -12.51 0.25
C LEU A 192 0.28 -12.90 -1.06
N ARG A 193 1.56 -13.26 -1.04
CA ARG A 193 2.30 -13.73 -2.21
C ARG A 193 1.81 -15.08 -2.74
N LEU A 194 1.31 -15.94 -1.85
CA LEU A 194 0.86 -17.30 -2.18
C LEU A 194 -0.61 -17.35 -2.60
N SER A 195 -1.37 -16.28 -2.39
CA SER A 195 -2.77 -16.20 -2.82
C SER A 195 -2.89 -15.71 -4.25
#